data_b85cf969f8de3e40e0380560c34b2e76
#
_entry.id   b85cf969f8de3e40e0380560c34b2e76
#
_cell.length_a   1.000
_cell.length_b   1.000
_cell.length_c   1.000
_cell.angle_alpha   90.00
_cell.angle_beta   90.00
_cell.angle_gamma   90.00
#
_symmetry.space_group_name_H-M   'P 1'
#
loop_
_entity.id
_entity.type
_entity.pdbx_description
1 polymer ?
#
loop_
_entity_poly.entity_id
_entity_poly.type
_entity_poly.pdbx_seq_one_letter_code
_entity_poly.pdbx_strand_id
1 'polypeptide(L)'
;MSEQKKLHEPIKKWLESNGIKVLPKSEKMPVSIKDIFPTQNYIFPDIIGIRETNDVVVVEIETDLKKIYEVMGKCMLWKTMATYAYIAYPKETCPKFIVLEKFGIGLLSVSEDSVEELIKMLPYDKSSYDSFKATELHPLNYEKQSELCKQIKRIIET
;
A
#
# COMPACT_ATOMS: atom_id res chain seq x y z
N MET A 1 -16.13 -2.61 -17.61
CA MET A 1 -15.34 -2.47 -16.35
C MET A 1 -13.88 -2.64 -16.69
N SER A 2 -13.02 -1.75 -16.23
CA SER A 2 -11.58 -1.86 -16.46
C SER A 2 -10.99 -3.07 -15.73
N GLU A 3 -9.86 -3.58 -16.20
CA GLU A 3 -9.18 -4.72 -15.55
C GLU A 3 -8.79 -4.40 -14.11
N GLN A 4 -8.33 -3.17 -13.84
CA GLN A 4 -8.00 -2.74 -12.47
C GLN A 4 -9.21 -2.82 -11.55
N LYS A 5 -10.38 -2.37 -12.01
CA LYS A 5 -11.60 -2.41 -11.19
C LYS A 5 -12.04 -3.82 -10.83
N LYS A 6 -11.79 -4.79 -11.72
CA LYS A 6 -12.11 -6.19 -11.44
C LYS A 6 -11.29 -6.76 -10.28
N LEU A 7 -10.12 -6.18 -10.01
CA LEU A 7 -9.25 -6.63 -8.93
C LEU A 7 -9.62 -6.03 -7.58
N HIS A 8 -10.37 -4.94 -7.55
CA HIS A 8 -10.73 -4.25 -6.30
C HIS A 8 -11.49 -5.15 -5.32
N GLU A 9 -12.53 -5.82 -5.77
CA GLU A 9 -13.39 -6.60 -4.89
C GLU A 9 -12.68 -7.79 -4.23
N PRO A 10 -11.92 -8.64 -4.99
CA PRO A 10 -11.14 -9.70 -4.35
C PRO A 10 -10.12 -9.17 -3.35
N ILE A 11 -9.42 -8.09 -3.67
CA ILE A 11 -8.42 -7.49 -2.77
C ILE A 11 -9.09 -6.96 -1.50
N LYS A 12 -10.21 -6.26 -1.65
CA LYS A 12 -10.97 -5.73 -0.51
C LYS A 12 -11.39 -6.86 0.44
N LYS A 13 -11.94 -7.93 -0.10
CA LYS A 13 -12.36 -9.11 0.70
C LYS A 13 -11.17 -9.73 1.42
N TRP A 14 -10.03 -9.85 0.73
CA TRP A 14 -8.82 -10.40 1.33
C TRP A 14 -8.32 -9.53 2.47
N LEU A 15 -8.28 -8.22 2.28
CA LEU A 15 -7.88 -7.27 3.33
C LEU A 15 -8.82 -7.36 4.52
N GLU A 16 -10.13 -7.36 4.30
CA GLU A 16 -11.13 -7.46 5.37
C GLU A 16 -11.00 -8.77 6.13
N SER A 17 -10.71 -9.89 5.45
CA SER A 17 -10.47 -11.18 6.09
C SER A 17 -9.21 -11.21 6.94
N ASN A 18 -8.29 -10.27 6.71
CA ASN A 18 -7.06 -10.09 7.48
C ASN A 18 -7.18 -8.97 8.53
N GLY A 19 -8.39 -8.57 8.86
CA GLY A 19 -8.64 -7.58 9.92
C GLY A 19 -8.37 -6.14 9.52
N ILE A 20 -8.35 -5.84 8.23
CA ILE A 20 -8.11 -4.50 7.71
C ILE A 20 -9.43 -3.88 7.30
N LYS A 21 -9.77 -2.73 7.86
CA LYS A 21 -10.95 -1.98 7.47
C LYS A 21 -10.61 -1.12 6.26
N VAL A 22 -11.20 -1.45 5.12
CA VAL A 22 -10.93 -0.78 3.85
C VAL A 22 -11.78 0.47 3.72
N LEU A 23 -11.15 1.57 3.32
CA LEU A 23 -11.82 2.84 3.10
C LEU A 23 -12.66 2.77 1.81
N PRO A 24 -13.98 3.05 1.88
CA PRO A 24 -14.79 3.17 0.66
C PRO A 24 -14.26 4.30 -0.21
N LYS A 25 -14.25 4.11 -1.52
CA LYS A 25 -13.77 5.11 -2.48
C LYS A 25 -12.34 5.56 -2.19
N SER A 26 -11.46 4.62 -1.85
CA SER A 26 -10.04 4.87 -1.57
C SER A 26 -9.37 5.70 -2.67
N GLU A 27 -9.71 5.44 -3.92
CA GLU A 27 -9.16 6.12 -5.10
C GLU A 27 -9.48 7.61 -5.17
N LYS A 28 -10.39 8.07 -4.34
CA LYS A 28 -10.77 9.49 -4.24
C LYS A 28 -10.18 10.20 -3.02
N MET A 29 -9.43 9.48 -2.20
CA MET A 29 -8.82 10.05 -1.01
C MET A 29 -7.51 10.77 -1.34
N PRO A 30 -7.46 12.11 -1.24
CA PRO A 30 -6.21 12.82 -1.48
C PRO A 30 -5.28 12.73 -0.27
N VAL A 31 -4.03 12.34 -0.52
CA VAL A 31 -3.00 12.30 0.52
C VAL A 31 -1.92 13.30 0.16
N SER A 32 -1.64 14.24 1.06
CA SER A 32 -0.68 15.30 0.81
C SER A 32 0.76 14.78 0.78
N ILE A 33 1.50 15.19 -0.25
CA ILE A 33 2.93 14.88 -0.39
C ILE A 33 3.75 16.15 -0.62
N LYS A 34 3.23 17.30 -0.20
CA LYS A 34 3.90 18.60 -0.40
C LYS A 34 5.34 18.64 0.12
N ASP A 35 5.59 17.93 1.22
CA ASP A 35 6.91 17.88 1.86
C ASP A 35 7.93 17.11 1.04
N ILE A 36 7.47 16.23 0.14
CA ILE A 36 8.31 15.33 -0.64
C ILE A 36 8.46 15.84 -2.06
N PHE A 37 7.34 16.25 -2.68
CA PHE A 37 7.29 16.76 -4.05
C PHE A 37 6.59 18.13 -4.10
N PRO A 38 7.35 19.23 -4.15
CA PRO A 38 6.74 20.58 -4.19
C PRO A 38 5.84 20.84 -5.39
N THR A 39 6.08 20.13 -6.50
CA THR A 39 5.32 20.28 -7.74
C THR A 39 4.07 19.41 -7.82
N GLN A 40 3.93 18.43 -6.92
CA GLN A 40 2.79 17.53 -6.85
C GLN A 40 2.22 17.56 -5.44
N ASN A 41 1.01 18.05 -5.28
CA ASN A 41 0.43 18.27 -3.94
C ASN A 41 -0.16 17.01 -3.31
N TYR A 42 -0.73 16.11 -4.12
CA TYR A 42 -1.47 14.96 -3.61
C TYR A 42 -1.20 13.71 -4.42
N ILE A 43 -1.28 12.56 -3.74
CA ILE A 43 -1.38 11.25 -4.38
C ILE A 43 -2.66 10.58 -3.91
N PHE A 44 -3.13 9.62 -4.70
CA PHE A 44 -4.36 8.87 -4.43
C PHE A 44 -4.05 7.37 -4.42
N PRO A 45 -4.43 6.65 -3.37
CA PRO A 45 -4.26 5.20 -3.35
C PRO A 45 -5.31 4.50 -4.22
N ASP A 46 -4.99 3.33 -4.73
CA ASP A 46 -6.03 2.49 -5.35
C ASP A 46 -6.91 1.90 -4.26
N ILE A 47 -6.28 1.30 -3.23
CA ILE A 47 -6.97 0.80 -2.05
C ILE A 47 -6.17 1.21 -0.82
N ILE A 48 -6.85 1.70 0.21
CA ILE A 48 -6.24 2.00 1.49
C ILE A 48 -7.15 1.51 2.61
N GLY A 49 -6.52 0.99 3.67
CA GLY A 49 -7.23 0.51 4.84
C GLY A 49 -6.40 0.65 6.10
N ILE A 50 -7.02 0.34 7.22
CA ILE A 50 -6.39 0.48 8.54
C ILE A 50 -6.77 -0.71 9.43
N ARG A 51 -5.80 -1.16 10.24
CA ARG A 51 -6.03 -2.14 11.31
C ARG A 51 -6.41 -1.42 12.60
N GLU A 52 -6.98 -2.16 13.54
CA GLU A 52 -7.23 -1.65 14.90
C GLU A 52 -5.94 -1.18 15.60
N THR A 53 -4.81 -1.76 15.22
CA THR A 53 -3.47 -1.38 15.70
C THR A 53 -2.97 -0.06 15.11
N ASN A 54 -3.75 0.59 14.26
CA ASN A 54 -3.40 1.81 13.51
C ASN A 54 -2.38 1.58 12.39
N ASP A 55 -2.12 0.34 12.02
CA ASP A 55 -1.30 0.05 10.85
C ASP A 55 -2.06 0.41 9.59
N VAL A 56 -1.45 1.24 8.75
CA VAL A 56 -2.02 1.65 7.46
C VAL A 56 -1.52 0.71 6.37
N VAL A 57 -2.45 0.23 5.55
CA VAL A 57 -2.17 -0.68 4.44
C VAL A 57 -2.60 -0.02 3.14
N VAL A 58 -1.69 0.07 2.19
CA VAL A 58 -1.96 0.60 0.85
C VAL A 58 -1.71 -0.50 -0.17
N VAL A 59 -2.62 -0.65 -1.12
CA VAL A 59 -2.45 -1.54 -2.26
C VAL A 59 -2.55 -0.72 -3.54
N GLU A 60 -1.50 -0.77 -4.36
CA GLU A 60 -1.52 -0.22 -5.71
C GLU A 60 -1.75 -1.35 -6.70
N ILE A 61 -2.70 -1.15 -7.61
CA ILE A 61 -3.11 -2.16 -8.58
C ILE A 61 -2.49 -1.82 -9.94
N GLU A 62 -1.82 -2.80 -10.54
CA GLU A 62 -1.24 -2.66 -11.86
C GLU A 62 -1.55 -3.89 -12.71
N THR A 63 -1.85 -3.68 -13.98
CA THR A 63 -2.15 -4.75 -14.93
C THR A 63 -1.09 -4.86 -16.04
N ASP A 64 -0.27 -3.82 -16.21
CA ASP A 64 0.76 -3.74 -17.24
C ASP A 64 2.15 -3.94 -16.61
N LEU A 65 2.82 -5.03 -16.98
CA LEU A 65 4.17 -5.35 -16.51
C LEU A 65 5.20 -4.29 -16.87
N LYS A 66 4.97 -3.53 -17.95
CA LYS A 66 5.89 -2.45 -18.37
C LYS A 66 5.92 -1.31 -17.35
N LYS A 67 4.89 -1.21 -16.50
CA LYS A 67 4.78 -0.16 -15.49
C LYS A 67 5.27 -0.58 -14.11
N ILE A 68 5.96 -1.72 -14.02
CA ILE A 68 6.41 -2.24 -12.72
C ILE A 68 7.29 -1.23 -11.95
N TYR A 69 8.20 -0.55 -12.63
CA TYR A 69 9.06 0.44 -11.96
C TYR A 69 8.31 1.67 -11.52
N GLU A 70 7.30 2.09 -12.28
CA GLU A 70 6.45 3.22 -11.93
C GLU A 70 5.63 2.91 -10.66
N VAL A 71 5.01 1.74 -10.60
CA VAL A 71 4.22 1.34 -9.43
C VAL A 71 5.10 1.08 -8.21
N MET A 72 6.32 0.57 -8.41
CA MET A 72 7.31 0.44 -7.33
C MET A 72 7.63 1.81 -6.72
N GLY A 73 7.82 2.82 -7.56
CA GLY A 73 8.07 4.19 -7.11
C GLY A 73 6.92 4.73 -6.25
N LYS A 74 5.69 4.48 -6.65
CA LYS A 74 4.50 4.84 -5.87
C LYS A 74 4.50 4.14 -4.51
N CYS A 75 4.79 2.84 -4.49
CA CYS A 75 4.84 2.07 -3.24
C CYS A 75 5.95 2.54 -2.32
N MET A 76 7.12 2.91 -2.85
CA MET A 76 8.19 3.50 -2.05
C MET A 76 7.73 4.80 -1.39
N LEU A 77 6.97 5.61 -2.13
CA LEU A 77 6.40 6.83 -1.59
C LEU A 77 5.38 6.53 -0.48
N TRP A 78 4.48 5.56 -0.71
CA TRP A 78 3.53 5.13 0.32
C TRP A 78 4.21 4.63 1.58
N LYS A 79 5.35 3.96 1.47
CA LYS A 79 6.08 3.44 2.62
C LYS A 79 6.63 4.53 3.54
N THR A 80 6.68 5.77 3.10
CA THR A 80 7.01 6.89 4.00
C THR A 80 5.86 7.21 4.96
N MET A 81 4.64 6.75 4.68
CA MET A 81 3.42 7.08 5.40
C MET A 81 2.62 5.87 5.86
N ALA A 82 2.74 4.74 5.17
CA ALA A 82 1.98 3.53 5.44
C ALA A 82 2.87 2.45 6.04
N THR A 83 2.29 1.62 6.90
CA THR A 83 3.00 0.48 7.50
C THR A 83 3.29 -0.58 6.47
N TYR A 84 2.32 -0.83 5.57
CA TYR A 84 2.40 -1.84 4.53
C TYR A 84 2.07 -1.24 3.17
N ALA A 85 2.85 -1.57 2.15
CA ALA A 85 2.55 -1.23 0.77
C ALA A 85 2.67 -2.47 -0.09
N TYR A 86 1.62 -2.75 -0.86
CA TYR A 86 1.54 -3.89 -1.76
C TYR A 86 1.35 -3.44 -3.19
N ILE A 87 1.89 -4.21 -4.12
CA ILE A 87 1.52 -4.17 -5.53
C ILE A 87 0.65 -5.39 -5.81
N ALA A 88 -0.47 -5.19 -6.48
CA ALA A 88 -1.36 -6.27 -6.88
C ALA A 88 -1.40 -6.39 -8.41
N TYR A 89 -1.20 -7.60 -8.90
CA TYR A 89 -1.31 -7.94 -10.32
C TYR A 89 -2.32 -9.06 -10.52
N PRO A 90 -2.97 -9.11 -11.69
CA PRO A 90 -3.75 -10.29 -12.05
C PRO A 90 -2.85 -11.53 -12.04
N LYS A 91 -3.39 -12.66 -11.59
CA LYS A 91 -2.65 -13.93 -11.51
C LYS A 91 -1.95 -14.29 -12.81
N GLU A 92 -2.59 -14.06 -13.94
CA GLU A 92 -2.09 -14.42 -15.26
C GLU A 92 -0.83 -13.66 -15.65
N THR A 93 -0.69 -12.43 -15.16
CA THR A 93 0.42 -11.53 -15.51
C THR A 93 1.28 -11.16 -14.30
N CYS A 94 1.06 -11.81 -13.17
CA CYS A 94 1.77 -11.47 -11.94
C CYS A 94 3.27 -11.80 -12.07
N PRO A 95 4.16 -10.83 -11.87
CA PRO A 95 5.60 -11.06 -11.97
C PRO A 95 6.12 -11.84 -10.77
N LYS A 96 7.21 -12.59 -10.98
CA LYS A 96 8.01 -13.15 -9.89
C LYS A 96 9.18 -12.20 -9.63
N PHE A 97 8.91 -11.12 -8.94
CA PHE A 97 9.87 -10.03 -8.82
C PHE A 97 10.48 -9.96 -7.41
N ILE A 98 11.52 -10.76 -7.20
CA ILE A 98 12.19 -10.92 -5.89
C ILE A 98 12.72 -9.59 -5.33
N VAL A 99 13.08 -8.65 -6.19
CA VAL A 99 13.64 -7.36 -5.74
C VAL A 99 12.64 -6.55 -4.90
N LEU A 100 11.34 -6.78 -5.07
CA LEU A 100 10.31 -6.11 -4.26
C LEU A 100 10.49 -6.40 -2.77
N GLU A 101 10.87 -7.64 -2.44
CA GLU A 101 11.13 -8.05 -1.06
C GLU A 101 12.20 -7.20 -0.40
N LYS A 102 13.26 -6.89 -1.16
CA LYS A 102 14.37 -6.06 -0.66
C LYS A 102 13.97 -4.62 -0.40
N PHE A 103 12.98 -4.11 -1.13
CA PHE A 103 12.43 -2.78 -0.90
C PHE A 103 11.28 -2.79 0.10
N GLY A 104 10.97 -3.95 0.67
CA GLY A 104 9.89 -4.06 1.63
C GLY A 104 8.50 -3.84 1.02
N ILE A 105 8.33 -4.14 -0.25
CA ILE A 105 7.05 -4.04 -0.96
C ILE A 105 6.47 -5.44 -1.09
N GLY A 106 5.22 -5.62 -0.68
CA GLY A 106 4.50 -6.88 -0.81
C GLY A 106 3.97 -7.07 -2.23
N LEU A 107 3.73 -8.31 -2.60
CA LEU A 107 3.19 -8.66 -3.91
C LEU A 107 1.97 -9.56 -3.75
N LEU A 108 0.86 -9.16 -4.36
CA LEU A 108 -0.39 -9.90 -4.38
C LEU A 108 -0.68 -10.39 -5.79
N SER A 109 -0.96 -11.68 -5.92
CA SER A 109 -1.47 -12.30 -7.14
C SER A 109 -2.98 -12.45 -7.00
N VAL A 110 -3.74 -11.83 -7.89
CA VAL A 110 -5.19 -11.70 -7.73
C VAL A 110 -5.92 -12.47 -8.83
N SER A 111 -6.81 -13.37 -8.42
CA SER A 111 -7.77 -14.00 -9.30
C SER A 111 -9.18 -13.54 -8.95
N GLU A 112 -10.18 -13.98 -9.73
CA GLU A 112 -11.56 -13.53 -9.58
C GLU A 112 -12.12 -13.74 -8.17
N ASP A 113 -11.69 -14.80 -7.50
CA ASP A 113 -12.24 -15.23 -6.20
C ASP A 113 -11.18 -15.39 -5.11
N SER A 114 -9.93 -15.12 -5.39
CA SER A 114 -8.87 -15.32 -4.40
C SER A 114 -7.69 -14.37 -4.59
N VAL A 115 -6.95 -14.17 -3.49
CA VAL A 115 -5.70 -13.41 -3.47
C VAL A 115 -4.63 -14.27 -2.84
N GLU A 116 -3.48 -14.38 -3.50
CA GLU A 116 -2.31 -15.05 -2.98
C GLU A 116 -1.23 -14.01 -2.66
N GLU A 117 -0.76 -14.01 -1.42
CA GLU A 117 0.33 -13.12 -0.99
C GLU A 117 1.66 -13.78 -1.32
N LEU A 118 2.26 -13.38 -2.46
CA LEU A 118 3.52 -13.96 -2.95
C LEU A 118 4.73 -13.42 -2.21
N ILE A 119 4.70 -12.14 -1.85
CA ILE A 119 5.72 -11.52 -1.02
C ILE A 119 5.01 -10.91 0.18
N LYS A 120 5.30 -11.47 1.36
CA LYS A 120 4.70 -11.03 2.60
C LYS A 120 5.43 -9.83 3.15
N MET A 121 4.67 -8.80 3.49
CA MET A 121 5.21 -7.64 4.17
C MET A 121 5.34 -7.90 5.66
N LEU A 122 6.48 -7.53 6.21
CA LEU A 122 6.65 -7.42 7.65
C LEU A 122 6.35 -5.99 8.08
N PRO A 123 5.64 -5.79 9.20
CA PRO A 123 5.35 -4.44 9.67
C PRO A 123 6.64 -3.75 10.12
N TYR A 124 6.72 -2.46 9.86
CA TYR A 124 7.74 -1.63 10.47
C TYR A 124 7.25 -1.25 11.87
N ASP A 125 7.79 -1.89 12.90
CA ASP A 125 7.59 -1.48 14.27
C ASP A 125 8.75 -0.57 14.72
N LYS A 126 8.69 -0.08 15.96
CA LYS A 126 9.71 0.83 16.48
C LYS A 126 11.08 0.16 16.54
N SER A 127 11.16 -1.13 16.86
CA SER A 127 12.43 -1.85 16.92
C SER A 127 13.01 -2.04 15.54
N SER A 128 12.18 -2.36 14.55
CA SER A 128 12.59 -2.42 13.15
C SER A 128 13.06 -1.05 12.66
N TYR A 129 12.37 0.02 13.05
CA TYR A 129 12.78 1.39 12.73
C TYR A 129 14.18 1.70 13.25
N ASP A 130 14.44 1.45 14.52
CA ASP A 130 15.74 1.73 15.13
C ASP A 130 16.86 0.94 14.47
N SER A 131 16.58 -0.29 14.09
CA SER A 131 17.51 -1.14 13.36
C SER A 131 17.83 -0.61 11.97
N PHE A 132 16.78 -0.21 11.21
CA PHE A 132 16.94 0.34 9.86
C PHE A 132 17.58 1.72 9.86
N LYS A 133 17.30 2.54 10.88
CA LYS A 133 17.89 3.86 11.02
C LYS A 133 19.42 3.80 11.01
N ALA A 134 19.98 2.77 11.60
CA ALA A 134 21.44 2.56 11.59
C ALA A 134 21.98 2.35 10.18
N THR A 135 21.16 1.90 9.23
CA THR A 135 21.52 1.68 7.82
C THR A 135 21.00 2.74 6.87
N GLU A 136 20.27 3.73 7.38
CA GLU A 136 19.64 4.81 6.62
C GLU A 136 18.62 4.35 5.56
N LEU A 137 18.11 3.12 5.70
CA LEU A 137 17.19 2.54 4.70
C LEU A 137 15.72 2.53 5.12
N HIS A 138 15.41 2.99 6.34
CA HIS A 138 14.02 2.95 6.82
C HIS A 138 13.23 4.14 6.27
N PRO A 139 12.20 3.92 5.43
CA PRO A 139 11.47 5.01 4.80
C PRO A 139 10.35 5.62 5.63
N LEU A 140 9.90 4.95 6.70
CA LEU A 140 8.70 5.33 7.43
C LEU A 140 8.90 6.58 8.29
N ASN A 141 8.03 7.56 8.09
CA ASN A 141 7.93 8.75 8.91
C ASN A 141 6.70 8.62 9.81
N TYR A 142 6.92 8.49 11.11
CA TYR A 142 5.85 8.24 12.08
C TYR A 142 4.86 9.41 12.20
N GLU A 143 5.30 10.65 12.01
CA GLU A 143 4.39 11.81 12.02
C GLU A 143 3.43 11.74 10.83
N LYS A 144 3.93 11.43 9.64
CA LYS A 144 3.11 11.29 8.44
C LYS A 144 2.14 10.11 8.57
N GLN A 145 2.61 9.00 9.13
CA GLN A 145 1.75 7.84 9.40
C GLN A 145 0.62 8.22 10.36
N SER A 146 0.92 8.92 11.42
CA SER A 146 -0.07 9.37 12.39
C SER A 146 -1.11 10.30 11.77
N GLU A 147 -0.67 11.24 10.94
CA GLU A 147 -1.56 12.14 10.20
C GLU A 147 -2.48 11.36 9.25
N LEU A 148 -1.91 10.41 8.52
CA LEU A 148 -2.68 9.57 7.60
C LEU A 148 -3.70 8.71 8.35
N CYS A 149 -3.32 8.13 9.49
CA CYS A 149 -4.25 7.39 10.35
C CYS A 149 -5.43 8.25 10.77
N LYS A 150 -5.17 9.48 11.20
CA LYS A 150 -6.21 10.42 11.61
C LYS A 150 -7.14 10.76 10.46
N GLN A 151 -6.60 10.96 9.27
CA GLN A 151 -7.38 11.25 8.06
C GLN A 151 -8.31 10.08 7.72
N ILE A 152 -7.79 8.85 7.72
CA ILE A 152 -8.57 7.64 7.44
C ILE A 152 -9.70 7.49 8.46
N LYS A 153 -9.39 7.64 9.75
CA LYS A 153 -10.38 7.49 10.82
C LYS A 153 -11.51 8.49 10.71
N ARG A 154 -11.21 9.75 10.38
CA ARG A 154 -12.24 10.78 10.17
C ARG A 154 -13.21 10.40 9.06
N ILE A 155 -12.70 9.84 7.96
CA ILE A 155 -13.53 9.43 6.83
C ILE A 155 -14.40 8.23 7.20
N ILE A 156 -13.83 7.25 7.90
CA ILE A 156 -14.56 6.04 8.33
C ILE A 156 -15.67 6.40 9.34
N GLU A 157 -15.42 7.34 10.23
CA GLU A 157 -16.36 7.75 11.27
C GLU A 157 -17.52 8.66 10.75
N THR A 158 -17.40 9.19 9.56
CA THR A 158 -18.49 9.95 8.93
C THR A 158 -19.39 9.02 8.11
#